data_a348357619158d5c55a25533a9d946fb
#
_entry.id   a348357619158d5c55a25533a9d946fb
#
_cell.length_a   1.000
_cell.length_b   1.000
_cell.length_c   1.000
_cell.angle_alpha   90.00
_cell.angle_beta   90.00
_cell.angle_gamma   90.00
#
_symmetry.space_group_name_H-M   'P 1'
#
loop_
_entity.id
_entity.type
_entity.pdbx_description
1 polymer ?
#
loop_
_entity_poly.entity_id
_entity_poly.type
_entity_poly.pdbx_seq_one_letter_code
_entity_poly.pdbx_strand_id
1 'polypeptide(L)'
;MTPELPGTYINLLAEIVKRRGISCEQFLEGSGVTPEQLKKPYWYVEFNTLNNLLEHAIQLTHEPALAGYLALEMKASCYGSVGMAAMVSANLGEALKILEQFIGSRCDAFKPELMQEQDDVYWSIHQPLKSFQLSSDATIFLLLGFVYIAKHLTGLSSLGTVQLNMPEPLGYSKIKDKLGVSCLFEQKHNIWIFPKEYLMQPILTADPMLAPLLKAQCKKDIDKLKLRSVWKTEISQVIKKLLINSQGEILKVKQVAQMMNMSERSLQRYLAIENTSFSALVDLTRKQYAQDLLQNSSMSIEAVALSLGYADTPHFTRAFKRWMGVTPKYYQTQLKLKNLDISE
;
A
#
# COMPACT_ATOMS: atom_id res chain seq x y z
N MET A 1 8.84 7.07 1.06
CA MET A 1 7.36 7.13 1.06
C MET A 1 6.85 5.80 1.54
N THR A 2 5.91 5.79 2.47
CA THR A 2 5.20 4.56 2.84
C THR A 2 4.23 4.24 1.72
N PRO A 3 4.20 3.00 1.19
CA PRO A 3 3.25 2.63 0.15
C PRO A 3 1.82 2.74 0.65
N GLU A 4 0.93 3.20 -0.22
CA GLU A 4 -0.50 3.32 0.05
C GLU A 4 -1.29 2.21 -0.66
N LEU A 5 -2.42 1.84 -0.08
CA LEU A 5 -3.34 0.86 -0.64
C LEU A 5 -4.79 1.33 -0.50
N PRO A 6 -5.69 0.79 -1.34
CA PRO A 6 -7.12 1.09 -1.19
C PRO A 6 -7.65 0.66 0.17
N GLY A 7 -8.42 1.52 0.83
CA GLY A 7 -9.07 1.21 2.10
C GLY A 7 -10.11 0.06 2.02
N THR A 8 -10.45 -0.39 0.83
CA THR A 8 -11.33 -1.55 0.61
C THR A 8 -10.88 -2.82 1.32
N TYR A 9 -9.56 -3.00 1.52
CA TYR A 9 -9.02 -4.13 2.30
C TYR A 9 -9.37 -4.02 3.79
N ILE A 10 -9.32 -2.79 4.34
CA ILE A 10 -9.71 -2.56 5.73
C ILE A 10 -11.23 -2.71 5.88
N ASN A 11 -12.01 -2.27 4.89
CA ASN A 11 -13.46 -2.50 4.89
C ASN A 11 -13.76 -4.01 4.94
N LEU A 12 -13.07 -4.81 4.14
CA LEU A 12 -13.24 -6.26 4.11
C LEU A 12 -12.85 -6.90 5.45
N LEU A 13 -11.73 -6.47 6.02
CA LEU A 13 -11.28 -6.93 7.34
C LEU A 13 -12.28 -6.55 8.44
N ALA A 14 -12.81 -5.32 8.42
CA ALA A 14 -13.83 -4.85 9.35
C ALA A 14 -15.10 -5.71 9.30
N GLU A 15 -15.55 -6.12 8.11
CA GLU A 15 -16.70 -7.01 7.95
C GLU A 15 -16.43 -8.40 8.55
N ILE A 16 -15.23 -8.94 8.36
CA ILE A 16 -14.83 -10.23 8.93
C ILE A 16 -14.82 -10.18 10.46
N VAL A 17 -14.24 -9.12 11.01
CA VAL A 17 -14.12 -8.92 12.47
C VAL A 17 -15.51 -8.71 13.09
N LYS A 18 -16.37 -7.92 12.44
CA LYS A 18 -17.77 -7.71 12.86
C LYS A 18 -18.56 -9.00 12.92
N ARG A 19 -18.42 -9.90 11.94
CA ARG A 19 -19.06 -11.23 11.94
C ARG A 19 -18.60 -12.13 13.10
N ARG A 20 -17.48 -11.80 13.74
CA ARG A 20 -16.95 -12.46 14.95
C ARG A 20 -17.32 -11.74 16.25
N GLY A 21 -18.24 -10.76 16.19
CA GLY A 21 -18.77 -10.07 17.37
C GLY A 21 -17.92 -8.90 17.87
N ILE A 22 -16.89 -8.48 17.14
CA ILE A 22 -16.04 -7.34 17.50
C ILE A 22 -16.63 -6.07 16.89
N SER A 23 -16.76 -4.98 17.68
CA SER A 23 -17.27 -3.71 17.17
C SER A 23 -16.25 -3.01 16.26
N CYS A 24 -16.76 -2.14 15.38
CA CYS A 24 -15.90 -1.36 14.48
C CYS A 24 -14.96 -0.44 15.27
N GLU A 25 -15.44 0.13 16.36
CA GLU A 25 -14.67 1.02 17.24
C GLU A 25 -13.51 0.27 17.90
N GLN A 26 -13.77 -0.92 18.45
CA GLN A 26 -12.74 -1.78 19.03
C GLN A 26 -11.67 -2.16 18.00
N PHE A 27 -12.12 -2.55 16.80
CA PHE A 27 -11.20 -2.94 15.73
C PHE A 27 -10.31 -1.79 15.25
N LEU A 28 -10.85 -0.56 15.15
CA LEU A 28 -10.12 0.61 14.65
C LEU A 28 -9.31 1.35 15.72
N GLU A 29 -9.40 0.94 16.98
CA GLU A 29 -8.72 1.61 18.09
C GLU A 29 -7.21 1.74 17.84
N GLY A 30 -6.67 2.94 18.03
CA GLY A 30 -5.25 3.24 17.85
C GLY A 30 -4.73 3.26 16.41
N SER A 31 -5.55 2.92 15.41
CA SER A 31 -5.12 2.82 14.00
C SER A 31 -5.07 4.16 13.27
N GLY A 32 -5.72 5.21 13.80
CA GLY A 32 -5.93 6.48 13.09
C GLY A 32 -6.99 6.44 11.99
N VAL A 33 -7.63 5.28 11.76
CA VAL A 33 -8.76 5.12 10.83
C VAL A 33 -10.06 5.35 11.56
N THR A 34 -10.99 6.07 10.94
CA THR A 34 -12.31 6.36 11.53
C THR A 34 -13.43 5.53 10.88
N PRO A 35 -14.53 5.24 11.59
CA PRO A 35 -15.70 4.56 11.01
C PRO A 35 -16.30 5.31 9.80
N GLU A 36 -16.17 6.63 9.74
CA GLU A 36 -16.62 7.45 8.62
C GLU A 36 -15.77 7.21 7.36
N GLN A 37 -14.49 6.91 7.51
CA GLN A 37 -13.63 6.56 6.37
C GLN A 37 -14.08 5.25 5.71
N LEU A 38 -14.51 4.26 6.49
CA LEU A 38 -15.02 2.98 5.95
C LEU A 38 -16.27 3.16 5.08
N LYS A 39 -17.04 4.23 5.27
CA LYS A 39 -18.24 4.54 4.47
C LYS A 39 -17.91 5.22 3.14
N LYS A 40 -16.67 5.69 2.95
CA LYS A 40 -16.28 6.38 1.72
C LYS A 40 -16.06 5.34 0.60
N PRO A 41 -16.54 5.60 -0.62
CA PRO A 41 -16.39 4.67 -1.75
C PRO A 41 -14.93 4.54 -2.22
N TYR A 42 -14.13 5.60 -2.01
CA TYR A 42 -12.72 5.65 -2.41
C TYR A 42 -11.92 6.34 -1.32
N TRP A 43 -11.00 5.60 -0.70
CA TRP A 43 -10.04 6.13 0.24
C TRP A 43 -8.78 5.26 0.22
N TYR A 44 -7.68 5.83 0.69
CA TYR A 44 -6.38 5.19 0.73
C TYR A 44 -5.80 5.27 2.13
N VAL A 45 -4.96 4.33 2.47
CA VAL A 45 -4.31 4.23 3.77
C VAL A 45 -2.88 3.71 3.57
N GLU A 46 -1.98 4.08 4.47
CA GLU A 46 -0.62 3.54 4.47
C GLU A 46 -0.67 2.02 4.72
N PHE A 47 0.17 1.27 4.01
CA PHE A 47 0.20 -0.19 4.10
C PHE A 47 0.51 -0.69 5.52
N ASN A 48 1.35 0.04 6.28
CA ASN A 48 1.62 -0.29 7.69
C ASN A 48 0.35 -0.28 8.55
N THR A 49 -0.61 0.58 8.23
CA THR A 49 -1.91 0.60 8.92
C THR A 49 -2.69 -0.70 8.67
N LEU A 50 -2.63 -1.26 7.46
CA LEU A 50 -3.24 -2.58 7.20
C LEU A 50 -2.54 -3.69 7.99
N ASN A 51 -1.19 -3.73 8.01
CA ASN A 51 -0.45 -4.72 8.80
C ASN A 51 -0.84 -4.65 10.27
N ASN A 52 -0.85 -3.45 10.86
CA ASN A 52 -1.20 -3.25 12.27
C ASN A 52 -2.65 -3.65 12.56
N LEU A 53 -3.58 -3.30 11.68
CA LEU A 53 -4.99 -3.67 11.82
C LEU A 53 -5.21 -5.18 11.64
N LEU A 54 -4.44 -5.85 10.78
CA LEU A 54 -4.51 -7.29 10.62
C LEU A 54 -4.00 -8.01 11.87
N GLU A 55 -2.87 -7.58 12.43
CA GLU A 55 -2.36 -8.09 13.71
C GLU A 55 -3.35 -7.85 14.86
N HIS A 56 -3.91 -6.64 14.96
CA HIS A 56 -4.91 -6.29 15.97
C HIS A 56 -6.18 -7.15 15.82
N ALA A 57 -6.63 -7.37 14.60
CA ALA A 57 -7.78 -8.23 14.31
C ALA A 57 -7.53 -9.70 14.71
N ILE A 58 -6.31 -10.23 14.47
CA ILE A 58 -5.91 -11.57 14.92
C ILE A 58 -5.95 -11.66 16.44
N GLN A 59 -5.44 -10.64 17.16
CA GLN A 59 -5.47 -10.58 18.62
C GLN A 59 -6.89 -10.54 19.16
N LEU A 60 -7.75 -9.67 18.62
CA LEU A 60 -9.14 -9.52 19.05
C LEU A 60 -10.01 -10.77 18.78
N THR A 61 -9.79 -11.43 17.66
CA THR A 61 -10.59 -12.57 17.25
C THR A 61 -10.05 -13.91 17.73
N HIS A 62 -8.82 -13.94 18.26
CA HIS A 62 -8.07 -15.17 18.59
C HIS A 62 -8.02 -16.18 17.42
N GLU A 63 -8.02 -15.69 16.16
CA GLU A 63 -8.00 -16.53 14.96
C GLU A 63 -6.69 -16.32 14.19
N PRO A 64 -5.68 -17.17 14.39
CA PRO A 64 -4.38 -17.05 13.72
C PRO A 64 -4.47 -17.18 12.18
N ALA A 65 -5.49 -17.85 11.65
CA ALA A 65 -5.69 -18.02 10.21
C ALA A 65 -6.48 -16.86 9.57
N LEU A 66 -6.64 -15.72 10.26
CA LEU A 66 -7.49 -14.60 9.81
C LEU A 66 -7.07 -14.06 8.44
N ALA A 67 -5.78 -14.00 8.16
CA ALA A 67 -5.25 -13.58 6.84
C ALA A 67 -5.76 -14.48 5.71
N GLY A 68 -5.83 -15.78 5.94
CA GLY A 68 -6.39 -16.73 4.99
C GLY A 68 -7.91 -16.57 4.84
N TYR A 69 -8.65 -16.31 5.93
CA TYR A 69 -10.08 -15.97 5.82
C TYR A 69 -10.28 -14.67 5.04
N LEU A 70 -9.42 -13.68 5.21
CA LEU A 70 -9.45 -12.44 4.43
C LEU A 70 -9.22 -12.73 2.93
N ALA A 71 -8.29 -13.62 2.60
CA ALA A 71 -8.06 -14.07 1.22
C ALA A 71 -9.32 -14.71 0.60
N LEU A 72 -10.05 -15.53 1.37
CA LEU A 72 -11.30 -16.17 0.92
C LEU A 72 -12.48 -15.19 0.72
N GLU A 73 -12.39 -13.97 1.21
CA GLU A 73 -13.39 -12.92 1.01
C GLU A 73 -13.01 -11.93 -0.11
N MET A 74 -11.80 -12.09 -0.69
CA MET A 74 -11.32 -11.21 -1.73
C MET A 74 -12.18 -11.28 -2.99
N LYS A 75 -12.49 -10.09 -3.52
CA LYS A 75 -13.21 -9.92 -4.77
C LYS A 75 -12.35 -9.12 -5.73
N ALA A 76 -12.45 -9.39 -7.02
CA ALA A 76 -11.74 -8.63 -8.04
C ALA A 76 -12.06 -7.12 -7.96
N SER A 77 -13.28 -6.75 -7.57
CA SER A 77 -13.69 -5.35 -7.35
C SER A 77 -12.86 -4.62 -6.26
N CYS A 78 -12.20 -5.33 -5.35
CA CYS A 78 -11.28 -4.72 -4.38
C CYS A 78 -10.10 -3.99 -5.07
N TYR A 79 -9.78 -4.40 -6.30
CA TYR A 79 -8.75 -3.76 -7.13
C TYR A 79 -9.31 -2.66 -8.04
N GLY A 80 -10.58 -2.23 -7.85
CA GLY A 80 -11.22 -1.14 -8.60
C GLY A 80 -11.27 -1.42 -10.10
N SER A 81 -10.94 -0.42 -10.92
CA SER A 81 -10.97 -0.54 -12.40
C SER A 81 -10.10 -1.68 -12.93
N VAL A 82 -8.96 -1.95 -12.28
CA VAL A 82 -8.03 -3.03 -12.66
C VAL A 82 -8.67 -4.41 -12.45
N GLY A 83 -9.28 -4.63 -11.29
CA GLY A 83 -9.99 -5.87 -11.01
C GLY A 83 -11.23 -6.05 -11.90
N MET A 84 -11.96 -4.97 -12.16
CA MET A 84 -13.11 -4.99 -13.09
C MET A 84 -12.67 -5.35 -14.52
N ALA A 85 -11.53 -4.81 -14.99
CA ALA A 85 -10.97 -5.16 -16.29
C ALA A 85 -10.54 -6.64 -16.36
N ALA A 86 -9.95 -7.16 -15.28
CA ALA A 86 -9.60 -8.58 -15.18
C ALA A 86 -10.84 -9.49 -15.23
N MET A 87 -11.94 -9.11 -14.57
CA MET A 87 -13.20 -9.88 -14.55
C MET A 87 -13.84 -10.05 -15.93
N VAL A 88 -13.67 -9.09 -16.82
CA VAL A 88 -14.29 -9.11 -18.16
C VAL A 88 -13.32 -9.55 -19.26
N SER A 89 -12.10 -9.94 -18.91
CA SER A 89 -11.09 -10.44 -19.85
C SER A 89 -11.51 -11.77 -20.46
N ALA A 90 -11.01 -12.09 -21.64
CA ALA A 90 -11.38 -13.31 -22.35
C ALA A 90 -10.94 -14.59 -21.63
N ASN A 91 -9.76 -14.56 -20.99
CA ASN A 91 -9.17 -15.71 -20.30
C ASN A 91 -8.29 -15.28 -19.11
N LEU A 92 -7.85 -16.27 -18.33
CA LEU A 92 -7.02 -16.03 -17.14
C LEU A 92 -5.70 -15.32 -17.48
N GLY A 93 -5.06 -15.67 -18.60
CA GLY A 93 -3.81 -15.05 -19.01
C GLY A 93 -3.94 -13.55 -19.28
N GLU A 94 -5.02 -13.13 -19.94
CA GLU A 94 -5.31 -11.69 -20.12
C GLU A 94 -5.62 -10.99 -18.80
N ALA A 95 -6.38 -11.64 -17.91
CA ALA A 95 -6.70 -11.10 -16.60
C ALA A 95 -5.42 -10.86 -15.75
N LEU A 96 -4.51 -11.84 -15.72
CA LEU A 96 -3.23 -11.72 -15.00
C LEU A 96 -2.32 -10.64 -15.61
N LYS A 97 -2.25 -10.54 -16.94
CA LYS A 97 -1.52 -9.44 -17.62
C LYS A 97 -2.07 -8.06 -17.30
N ILE A 98 -3.39 -7.92 -17.16
CA ILE A 98 -4.00 -6.66 -16.72
C ILE A 98 -3.59 -6.33 -15.29
N LEU A 99 -3.60 -7.30 -14.37
CA LEU A 99 -3.13 -7.10 -13.00
C LEU A 99 -1.65 -6.71 -12.97
N GLU A 100 -0.78 -7.45 -13.67
CA GLU A 100 0.65 -7.15 -13.76
C GLU A 100 0.92 -5.73 -14.26
N GLN A 101 0.22 -5.31 -15.31
CA GLN A 101 0.42 -4.02 -15.96
C GLN A 101 -0.13 -2.85 -15.14
N PHE A 102 -1.26 -3.02 -14.47
CA PHE A 102 -2.04 -1.90 -13.94
C PHE A 102 -2.18 -1.88 -12.41
N ILE A 103 -1.81 -2.94 -11.69
CA ILE A 103 -2.02 -3.01 -10.23
C ILE A 103 -1.30 -1.88 -9.48
N GLY A 104 -0.14 -1.45 -9.96
CA GLY A 104 0.60 -0.31 -9.41
C GLY A 104 -0.19 1.02 -9.41
N SER A 105 -1.30 1.10 -10.17
CA SER A 105 -2.23 2.21 -10.09
C SER A 105 -3.12 2.18 -8.84
N ARG A 106 -3.12 1.06 -8.13
CA ARG A 106 -3.97 0.85 -6.94
C ARG A 106 -3.16 0.64 -5.68
N CYS A 107 -1.99 0.03 -5.82
CA CYS A 107 -1.11 -0.24 -4.70
C CYS A 107 0.34 -0.29 -5.21
N ASP A 108 1.22 0.47 -4.61
CA ASP A 108 2.66 0.51 -4.91
C ASP A 108 3.51 -0.31 -3.91
N ALA A 109 2.85 -0.96 -2.94
CA ALA A 109 3.50 -1.81 -1.95
C ALA A 109 4.05 -3.11 -2.55
N PHE A 110 3.46 -3.58 -3.64
CA PHE A 110 3.88 -4.79 -4.33
C PHE A 110 3.69 -4.68 -5.85
N LYS A 111 4.47 -5.44 -6.58
CA LYS A 111 4.37 -5.60 -8.02
C LYS A 111 4.26 -7.08 -8.35
N PRO A 112 3.15 -7.53 -8.94
CA PRO A 112 3.07 -8.88 -9.44
C PRO A 112 3.87 -9.03 -10.74
N GLU A 113 4.38 -10.23 -10.97
CA GLU A 113 5.12 -10.61 -12.17
C GLU A 113 4.69 -11.98 -12.63
N LEU A 114 4.43 -12.10 -13.94
CA LEU A 114 4.05 -13.33 -14.62
C LEU A 114 5.22 -13.85 -15.44
N MET A 115 5.80 -14.99 -15.03
CA MET A 115 6.83 -15.67 -15.79
C MET A 115 6.29 -17.00 -16.32
N GLN A 116 6.81 -17.45 -17.47
CA GLN A 116 6.46 -18.73 -18.07
C GLN A 116 7.74 -19.50 -18.35
N GLU A 117 7.83 -20.71 -17.84
CA GLU A 117 8.96 -21.62 -18.09
C GLU A 117 8.42 -23.01 -18.43
N GLN A 118 8.74 -23.51 -19.61
CA GLN A 118 8.26 -24.80 -20.12
C GLN A 118 6.73 -24.90 -20.07
N ASP A 119 6.18 -25.79 -19.26
CA ASP A 119 4.75 -26.04 -19.12
C ASP A 119 4.13 -25.39 -17.88
N ASP A 120 4.93 -24.64 -17.09
CA ASP A 120 4.49 -23.97 -15.88
C ASP A 120 4.47 -22.46 -16.01
N VAL A 121 3.57 -21.86 -15.25
CA VAL A 121 3.45 -20.42 -15.07
C VAL A 121 3.70 -20.09 -13.60
N TYR A 122 4.46 -19.03 -13.39
CA TYR A 122 4.88 -18.53 -12.09
C TYR A 122 4.32 -17.11 -11.90
N TRP A 123 3.48 -16.96 -10.89
CA TRP A 123 2.95 -15.67 -10.46
C TRP A 123 3.56 -15.30 -9.13
N SER A 124 4.45 -14.33 -9.12
CA SER A 124 5.16 -13.85 -7.93
C SER A 124 4.75 -12.44 -7.55
N ILE A 125 4.98 -12.08 -6.29
CA ILE A 125 4.74 -10.74 -5.75
C ILE A 125 6.07 -10.17 -5.29
N HIS A 126 6.55 -9.15 -5.98
CA HIS A 126 7.79 -8.45 -5.65
C HIS A 126 7.52 -7.18 -4.85
N GLN A 127 8.42 -6.87 -3.93
CA GLN A 127 8.41 -5.63 -3.16
C GLN A 127 9.37 -4.62 -3.81
N PRO A 128 8.87 -3.55 -4.44
CA PRO A 128 9.73 -2.58 -5.13
C PRO A 128 10.51 -1.68 -4.17
N LEU A 129 10.07 -1.56 -2.91
CA LEU A 129 10.65 -0.67 -1.92
C LEU A 129 11.45 -1.47 -0.88
N LYS A 130 12.78 -1.29 -0.82
CA LYS A 130 13.65 -1.93 0.18
C LYS A 130 13.37 -1.50 1.62
N SER A 131 12.79 -0.31 1.82
CA SER A 131 12.43 0.25 3.12
C SER A 131 11.13 -0.27 3.72
N PHE A 132 10.44 -1.14 3.00
CA PHE A 132 9.15 -1.68 3.38
C PHE A 132 9.14 -3.19 3.23
N GLN A 133 8.57 -3.91 4.19
CA GLN A 133 8.48 -5.37 4.16
C GLN A 133 7.04 -5.79 4.41
N LEU A 134 6.50 -6.63 3.51
CA LEU A 134 5.22 -7.28 3.71
C LEU A 134 5.32 -8.24 4.90
N SER A 135 4.35 -8.16 5.81
CA SER A 135 4.23 -9.19 6.85
C SER A 135 3.85 -10.55 6.25
N SER A 136 4.10 -11.63 6.98
CA SER A 136 3.68 -12.98 6.58
C SER A 136 2.18 -13.03 6.30
N ASP A 137 1.37 -12.44 7.19
CA ASP A 137 -0.08 -12.38 7.04
C ASP A 137 -0.52 -11.58 5.82
N ALA A 138 0.11 -10.43 5.54
CA ALA A 138 -0.17 -9.66 4.33
C ALA A 138 0.21 -10.43 3.06
N THR A 139 1.32 -11.16 3.08
CA THR A 139 1.75 -12.00 1.96
C THR A 139 0.76 -13.14 1.70
N ILE A 140 0.32 -13.84 2.75
CA ILE A 140 -0.71 -14.88 2.68
C ILE A 140 -2.00 -14.29 2.09
N PHE A 141 -2.48 -13.19 2.67
CA PHE A 141 -3.70 -12.53 2.22
C PHE A 141 -3.64 -12.16 0.74
N LEU A 142 -2.57 -11.51 0.29
CA LEU A 142 -2.44 -11.05 -1.08
C LEU A 142 -2.31 -12.21 -2.07
N LEU A 143 -1.39 -13.15 -1.82
CA LEU A 143 -1.11 -14.24 -2.75
C LEU A 143 -2.29 -15.21 -2.86
N LEU A 144 -2.83 -15.67 -1.73
CA LEU A 144 -4.01 -16.54 -1.73
C LEU A 144 -5.27 -15.82 -2.22
N GLY A 145 -5.36 -14.50 -2.01
CA GLY A 145 -6.44 -13.68 -2.54
C GLY A 145 -6.47 -13.66 -4.07
N PHE A 146 -5.31 -13.55 -4.73
CA PHE A 146 -5.22 -13.67 -6.20
C PHE A 146 -5.68 -15.03 -6.68
N VAL A 147 -5.21 -16.12 -6.03
CA VAL A 147 -5.62 -17.48 -6.35
C VAL A 147 -7.13 -17.68 -6.19
N TYR A 148 -7.68 -17.17 -5.08
CA TYR A 148 -9.10 -17.31 -4.80
C TYR A 148 -9.98 -16.54 -5.80
N ILE A 149 -9.55 -15.34 -6.21
CA ILE A 149 -10.20 -14.58 -7.27
C ILE A 149 -10.14 -15.35 -8.59
N ALA A 150 -8.96 -15.88 -8.97
CA ALA A 150 -8.80 -16.68 -10.19
C ALA A 150 -9.72 -17.92 -10.20
N LYS A 151 -9.86 -18.61 -9.05
CA LYS A 151 -10.80 -19.72 -8.89
C LYS A 151 -12.23 -19.32 -9.24
N HIS A 152 -12.69 -18.18 -8.71
CA HIS A 152 -14.06 -17.71 -8.95
C HIS A 152 -14.27 -17.21 -10.37
N LEU A 153 -13.25 -16.62 -10.98
CA LEU A 153 -13.34 -16.13 -12.35
C LEU A 153 -13.31 -17.25 -13.39
N THR A 154 -12.62 -18.33 -13.11
CA THR A 154 -12.45 -19.45 -14.08
C THR A 154 -13.36 -20.64 -13.80
N GLY A 155 -13.84 -20.80 -12.58
CA GLY A 155 -14.58 -21.99 -12.13
C GLY A 155 -13.70 -23.24 -11.95
N LEU A 156 -12.37 -23.13 -12.06
CA LEU A 156 -11.46 -24.25 -11.85
C LEU A 156 -11.51 -24.72 -10.39
N SER A 157 -11.54 -26.03 -10.19
CA SER A 157 -11.55 -26.66 -8.86
C SER A 157 -10.16 -26.67 -8.21
N SER A 158 -9.10 -26.78 -9.01
CA SER A 158 -7.71 -26.74 -8.59
C SER A 158 -6.94 -25.69 -9.39
N LEU A 159 -6.09 -24.95 -8.72
CA LEU A 159 -5.33 -23.83 -9.28
C LEU A 159 -3.81 -24.02 -9.09
N GLY A 160 -3.33 -25.24 -9.03
CA GLY A 160 -1.91 -25.54 -8.89
C GLY A 160 -1.40 -25.45 -7.46
N THR A 161 -0.23 -24.87 -7.26
CA THR A 161 0.48 -24.85 -5.97
C THR A 161 0.95 -23.44 -5.62
N VAL A 162 0.79 -23.04 -4.36
CA VAL A 162 1.38 -21.83 -3.80
C VAL A 162 2.56 -22.22 -2.90
N GLN A 163 3.71 -21.64 -3.15
CA GLN A 163 4.89 -21.74 -2.30
C GLN A 163 4.99 -20.48 -1.43
N LEU A 164 5.30 -20.65 -0.15
CA LEU A 164 5.40 -19.58 0.85
C LEU A 164 6.71 -19.75 1.64
N ASN A 165 7.46 -18.68 1.80
CA ASN A 165 8.76 -18.64 2.49
C ASN A 165 8.65 -18.48 4.01
N MET A 166 7.54 -18.85 4.57
CA MET A 166 7.23 -18.77 5.99
C MET A 166 6.74 -20.12 6.52
N PRO A 167 6.76 -20.35 7.83
CA PRO A 167 6.16 -21.55 8.43
C PRO A 167 4.65 -21.59 8.21
N GLU A 168 4.09 -22.81 8.28
CA GLU A 168 2.64 -23.00 8.22
C GLU A 168 1.95 -22.20 9.34
N PRO A 169 1.02 -21.30 9.04
CA PRO A 169 0.34 -20.53 10.06
C PRO A 169 -0.59 -21.42 10.87
N LEU A 170 -0.67 -21.14 12.17
CA LEU A 170 -1.62 -21.80 13.06
C LEU A 170 -3.04 -21.69 12.49
N GLY A 171 -3.77 -22.81 12.46
CA GLY A 171 -5.15 -22.86 11.97
C GLY A 171 -5.28 -22.92 10.45
N TYR A 172 -4.19 -23.04 9.67
CA TYR A 172 -4.24 -23.21 8.21
C TYR A 172 -5.14 -24.38 7.80
N SER A 173 -5.16 -25.48 8.56
CA SER A 173 -6.02 -26.64 8.32
C SER A 173 -7.51 -26.30 8.21
N LYS A 174 -7.97 -25.21 8.84
CA LYS A 174 -9.37 -24.73 8.79
C LYS A 174 -9.77 -24.13 7.44
N ILE A 175 -8.78 -23.68 6.65
CA ILE A 175 -9.00 -22.94 5.40
C ILE A 175 -8.49 -23.68 4.14
N LYS A 176 -7.55 -24.64 4.29
CA LYS A 176 -6.88 -25.30 3.18
C LYS A 176 -7.82 -25.85 2.10
N ASP A 177 -8.89 -26.51 2.51
CA ASP A 177 -9.84 -27.17 1.58
C ASP A 177 -10.71 -26.15 0.82
N LYS A 178 -10.81 -24.91 1.32
CA LYS A 178 -11.59 -23.83 0.71
C LYS A 178 -10.79 -23.06 -0.34
N LEU A 179 -9.46 -23.07 -0.26
CA LEU A 179 -8.58 -22.29 -1.12
C LEU A 179 -8.59 -22.78 -2.58
N GLY A 180 -8.72 -24.09 -2.80
CA GLY A 180 -8.66 -24.69 -4.15
C GLY A 180 -7.23 -24.69 -4.72
N VAL A 181 -6.23 -24.64 -3.86
CA VAL A 181 -4.82 -24.66 -4.20
C VAL A 181 -4.05 -25.40 -3.12
N SER A 182 -2.99 -26.11 -3.48
CA SER A 182 -2.04 -26.70 -2.53
C SER A 182 -1.05 -25.64 -2.05
N CYS A 183 -0.84 -25.50 -0.73
CA CYS A 183 0.17 -24.61 -0.18
C CYS A 183 1.33 -25.40 0.39
N LEU A 184 2.55 -25.01 0.00
CA LEU A 184 3.82 -25.52 0.51
C LEU A 184 4.50 -24.41 1.30
N PHE A 185 4.75 -24.64 2.57
CA PHE A 185 5.41 -23.71 3.49
C PHE A 185 6.92 -23.93 3.56
N GLU A 186 7.66 -23.01 4.18
CA GLU A 186 9.12 -23.05 4.33
C GLU A 186 9.86 -23.14 2.98
N GLN A 187 9.28 -22.57 1.93
CA GLN A 187 9.85 -22.53 0.60
C GLN A 187 10.77 -21.31 0.41
N LYS A 188 11.55 -21.31 -0.66
CA LYS A 188 12.50 -20.23 -0.96
C LYS A 188 11.80 -18.92 -1.38
N HIS A 189 10.65 -19.02 -2.03
CA HIS A 189 9.95 -17.88 -2.64
C HIS A 189 8.46 -17.89 -2.30
N ASN A 190 7.85 -16.70 -2.36
CA ASN A 190 6.40 -16.52 -2.30
C ASN A 190 5.86 -16.45 -3.73
N ILE A 191 5.29 -17.57 -4.21
CA ILE A 191 4.94 -17.73 -5.61
C ILE A 191 3.76 -18.69 -5.79
N TRP A 192 2.90 -18.40 -6.74
CA TRP A 192 1.84 -19.28 -7.22
C TRP A 192 2.27 -19.92 -8.54
N ILE A 193 2.24 -21.25 -8.62
CA ILE A 193 2.67 -22.08 -9.75
C ILE A 193 1.46 -22.86 -10.27
N PHE A 194 1.22 -22.79 -11.58
CA PHE A 194 0.12 -23.48 -12.22
C PHE A 194 0.44 -23.85 -13.68
N PRO A 195 -0.23 -24.87 -14.27
CA PRO A 195 -0.03 -25.29 -15.66
C PRO A 195 -0.31 -24.15 -16.65
N LYS A 196 0.54 -24.05 -17.68
CA LYS A 196 0.44 -23.01 -18.72
C LYS A 196 -0.89 -23.04 -19.46
N GLU A 197 -1.50 -24.20 -19.60
CA GLU A 197 -2.82 -24.36 -20.23
C GLU A 197 -3.92 -23.56 -19.51
N TYR A 198 -3.79 -23.28 -18.20
CA TYR A 198 -4.74 -22.48 -17.44
C TYR A 198 -4.79 -21.00 -17.89
N LEU A 199 -3.74 -20.50 -18.55
CA LEU A 199 -3.77 -19.16 -19.12
C LEU A 199 -4.89 -18.99 -20.15
N MET A 200 -5.25 -20.05 -20.85
CA MET A 200 -6.31 -20.05 -21.86
C MET A 200 -7.70 -20.34 -21.28
N GLN A 201 -7.79 -20.63 -19.97
CA GLN A 201 -9.07 -20.88 -19.32
C GLN A 201 -9.99 -19.65 -19.43
N PRO A 202 -11.19 -19.79 -20.02
CA PRO A 202 -12.13 -18.68 -20.14
C PRO A 202 -12.54 -18.12 -18.79
N ILE A 203 -12.72 -16.80 -18.73
CA ILE A 203 -13.31 -16.11 -17.58
C ILE A 203 -14.84 -16.23 -17.69
N LEU A 204 -15.51 -16.69 -16.62
CA LEU A 204 -16.97 -16.92 -16.61
C LEU A 204 -17.78 -15.63 -16.85
N THR A 205 -17.20 -14.48 -16.48
CA THR A 205 -17.79 -13.14 -16.65
C THR A 205 -17.17 -12.37 -17.82
N ALA A 206 -16.50 -13.05 -18.75
CA ALA A 206 -15.88 -12.41 -19.91
C ALA A 206 -16.90 -11.59 -20.72
N ASP A 207 -16.52 -10.35 -21.05
CA ASP A 207 -17.35 -9.46 -21.85
C ASP A 207 -16.48 -8.72 -22.88
N PRO A 208 -16.51 -9.14 -24.15
CA PRO A 208 -15.70 -8.52 -25.21
C PRO A 208 -16.03 -7.05 -25.48
N MET A 209 -17.22 -6.59 -25.10
CA MET A 209 -17.63 -5.19 -25.29
C MET A 209 -17.11 -4.29 -24.16
N LEU A 210 -17.09 -4.79 -22.93
CA LEU A 210 -16.62 -4.06 -21.74
C LEU A 210 -15.10 -4.09 -21.61
N ALA A 211 -14.42 -5.16 -22.01
CA ALA A 211 -12.99 -5.34 -21.82
C ALA A 211 -12.14 -4.17 -22.35
N PRO A 212 -12.31 -3.68 -23.60
CA PRO A 212 -11.54 -2.54 -24.11
C PRO A 212 -11.85 -1.24 -23.38
N LEU A 213 -13.08 -1.03 -22.91
CA LEU A 213 -13.49 0.18 -22.19
C LEU A 213 -12.82 0.24 -20.81
N LEU A 214 -12.84 -0.87 -20.05
CA LEU A 214 -12.22 -0.95 -18.74
C LEU A 214 -10.69 -0.92 -18.82
N LYS A 215 -10.09 -1.52 -19.86
CA LYS A 215 -8.65 -1.39 -20.10
C LYS A 215 -8.24 0.05 -20.43
N ALA A 216 -9.04 0.77 -21.19
CA ALA A 216 -8.83 2.19 -21.44
C ALA A 216 -8.98 3.02 -20.15
N GLN A 217 -9.92 2.65 -19.27
CA GLN A 217 -10.06 3.28 -17.95
C GLN A 217 -8.83 3.05 -17.08
N CYS A 218 -8.26 1.82 -17.03
CA CYS A 218 -7.02 1.53 -16.31
C CYS A 218 -5.85 2.41 -16.79
N LYS A 219 -5.72 2.61 -18.11
CA LYS A 219 -4.70 3.53 -18.66
C LYS A 219 -4.91 4.96 -18.17
N LYS A 220 -6.14 5.47 -18.22
CA LYS A 220 -6.46 6.81 -17.70
C LYS A 220 -6.16 6.95 -16.21
N ASP A 221 -6.40 5.91 -15.41
CA ASP A 221 -6.11 5.93 -13.98
C ASP A 221 -4.60 5.99 -13.72
N ILE A 222 -3.78 5.23 -14.48
CA ILE A 222 -2.31 5.35 -14.43
C ILE A 222 -1.83 6.74 -14.84
N ASP A 223 -2.34 7.27 -15.94
CA ASP A 223 -1.92 8.59 -16.43
C ASP A 223 -2.26 9.69 -15.39
N LYS A 224 -3.44 9.59 -14.77
CA LYS A 224 -3.80 10.48 -13.65
C LYS A 224 -2.83 10.34 -12.48
N LEU A 225 -2.45 9.12 -12.11
CA LEU A 225 -1.50 8.88 -11.00
C LEU A 225 -0.10 9.38 -11.32
N LYS A 226 0.38 9.18 -12.54
CA LYS A 226 1.67 9.74 -12.99
C LYS A 226 1.64 11.26 -12.89
N LEU A 227 0.59 11.90 -13.39
CA LEU A 227 0.42 13.35 -13.24
C LEU A 227 0.38 13.77 -11.77
N ARG A 228 -0.37 13.06 -10.94
CA ARG A 228 -0.45 13.29 -9.48
C ARG A 228 0.91 13.15 -8.80
N SER A 229 1.65 12.09 -9.11
CA SER A 229 2.96 11.87 -8.51
C SER A 229 3.96 12.96 -8.93
N VAL A 230 3.92 13.40 -10.18
CA VAL A 230 4.73 14.53 -10.69
C VAL A 230 4.37 15.81 -9.93
N TRP A 231 3.08 16.18 -9.85
CA TRP A 231 2.63 17.38 -9.15
C TRP A 231 2.94 17.34 -7.66
N LYS A 232 2.68 16.20 -6.99
CA LYS A 232 3.01 16.02 -5.56
C LYS A 232 4.52 16.18 -5.32
N THR A 233 5.33 15.59 -6.18
CA THR A 233 6.80 15.71 -6.14
C THR A 233 7.25 17.15 -6.38
N GLU A 234 6.74 17.81 -7.41
CA GLU A 234 7.05 19.20 -7.73
C GLU A 234 6.67 20.15 -6.59
N ILE A 235 5.43 20.04 -6.06
CA ILE A 235 4.98 20.86 -4.94
C ILE A 235 5.86 20.61 -3.70
N SER A 236 6.20 19.36 -3.39
CA SER A 236 7.08 19.02 -2.26
C SER A 236 8.50 19.57 -2.46
N GLN A 237 9.04 19.53 -3.68
CA GLN A 237 10.33 20.13 -3.99
C GLN A 237 10.31 21.66 -3.85
N VAL A 238 9.25 22.33 -4.30
CA VAL A 238 9.02 23.76 -4.11
C VAL A 238 8.93 24.11 -2.64
N ILE A 239 8.14 23.35 -1.87
CA ILE A 239 8.05 23.51 -0.40
C ILE A 239 9.43 23.33 0.25
N LYS A 240 10.18 22.27 -0.09
CA LYS A 240 11.53 22.02 0.44
C LYS A 240 12.47 23.19 0.15
N LYS A 241 12.46 23.68 -1.08
CA LYS A 241 13.26 24.82 -1.52
C LYS A 241 12.92 26.12 -0.76
N LEU A 242 11.62 26.37 -0.55
CA LEU A 242 11.16 27.54 0.22
C LEU A 242 11.50 27.39 1.71
N LEU A 243 11.40 26.20 2.29
CA LEU A 243 11.78 25.95 3.68
C LEU A 243 13.26 26.23 3.94
N ILE A 244 14.15 25.80 3.04
CA ILE A 244 15.60 26.06 3.13
C ILE A 244 15.88 27.57 3.15
N ASN A 245 15.11 28.34 2.40
CA ASN A 245 15.30 29.79 2.25
C ASN A 245 14.50 30.64 3.26
N SER A 246 13.60 30.04 4.04
CA SER A 246 12.63 30.78 4.87
C SER A 246 13.18 31.34 6.19
N GLN A 247 14.37 30.89 6.62
CA GLN A 247 14.99 31.31 7.90
C GLN A 247 14.02 31.31 9.11
N GLY A 248 13.06 30.37 9.13
CA GLY A 248 12.06 30.25 10.20
C GLY A 248 10.71 30.93 9.92
N GLU A 249 10.52 31.57 8.78
CA GLU A 249 9.22 32.14 8.41
C GLU A 249 8.16 31.08 8.09
N ILE A 250 6.90 31.42 8.41
CA ILE A 250 5.75 30.55 8.08
C ILE A 250 5.51 30.53 6.58
N LEU A 251 5.65 29.36 5.98
CA LEU A 251 5.39 29.17 4.55
C LEU A 251 3.90 29.40 4.21
N LYS A 252 3.64 30.26 3.24
CA LYS A 252 2.29 30.61 2.78
C LYS A 252 1.93 29.93 1.48
N VAL A 253 0.68 29.50 1.33
CA VAL A 253 0.11 28.92 0.09
C VAL A 253 0.47 29.76 -1.15
N LYS A 254 0.38 31.08 -1.01
CA LYS A 254 0.66 32.04 -2.08
C LYS A 254 2.07 31.89 -2.67
N GLN A 255 3.07 31.68 -1.84
CA GLN A 255 4.47 31.52 -2.27
C GLN A 255 4.65 30.26 -3.13
N VAL A 256 4.04 29.15 -2.69
CA VAL A 256 4.10 27.89 -3.45
C VAL A 256 3.31 27.99 -4.74
N ALA A 257 2.11 28.59 -4.71
CA ALA A 257 1.30 28.79 -5.91
C ALA A 257 2.02 29.64 -6.96
N GLN A 258 2.70 30.71 -6.55
CA GLN A 258 3.49 31.56 -7.45
C GLN A 258 4.66 30.77 -8.08
N MET A 259 5.40 29.99 -7.31
CA MET A 259 6.50 29.18 -7.83
C MET A 259 6.02 28.06 -8.78
N MET A 260 4.79 27.60 -8.60
CA MET A 260 4.13 26.61 -9.47
C MET A 260 3.42 27.25 -10.68
N ASN A 261 3.53 28.57 -10.87
CA ASN A 261 2.79 29.33 -11.91
C ASN A 261 1.27 29.07 -11.90
N MET A 262 0.67 28.99 -10.73
CA MET A 262 -0.78 28.74 -10.56
C MET A 262 -1.41 29.70 -9.54
N SER A 263 -2.75 29.81 -9.57
CA SER A 263 -3.47 30.55 -8.53
C SER A 263 -3.54 29.76 -7.23
N GLU A 264 -3.63 30.45 -6.09
CA GLU A 264 -3.86 29.82 -4.77
C GLU A 264 -5.10 28.93 -4.77
N ARG A 265 -6.18 29.36 -5.42
CA ARG A 265 -7.42 28.60 -5.59
C ARG A 265 -7.18 27.29 -6.35
N SER A 266 -6.36 27.32 -7.41
CA SER A 266 -6.03 26.13 -8.19
C SER A 266 -5.21 25.12 -7.36
N LEU A 267 -4.22 25.62 -6.59
CA LEU A 267 -3.43 24.79 -5.69
C LEU A 267 -4.30 24.17 -4.58
N GLN A 268 -5.16 24.98 -3.93
CA GLN A 268 -6.06 24.47 -2.90
C GLN A 268 -7.06 23.45 -3.45
N ARG A 269 -7.62 23.67 -4.65
CA ARG A 269 -8.52 22.73 -5.33
C ARG A 269 -7.79 21.43 -5.65
N TYR A 270 -6.55 21.49 -6.11
CA TYR A 270 -5.71 20.32 -6.34
C TYR A 270 -5.50 19.52 -5.05
N LEU A 271 -5.09 20.19 -3.98
CA LEU A 271 -4.87 19.55 -2.67
C LEU A 271 -6.16 18.93 -2.11
N ALA A 272 -7.31 19.55 -2.31
CA ALA A 272 -8.61 19.01 -1.91
C ALA A 272 -8.99 17.74 -2.69
N ILE A 273 -8.69 17.69 -4.01
CA ILE A 273 -8.86 16.48 -4.84
C ILE A 273 -7.97 15.35 -4.33
N GLU A 274 -6.77 15.69 -3.83
CA GLU A 274 -5.82 14.73 -3.24
C GLU A 274 -6.17 14.36 -1.77
N ASN A 275 -7.31 14.79 -1.26
CA ASN A 275 -7.73 14.61 0.14
C ASN A 275 -6.67 15.08 1.16
N THR A 276 -5.93 16.13 0.83
CA THR A 276 -4.89 16.72 1.68
C THR A 276 -5.08 18.22 1.80
N SER A 277 -4.37 18.82 2.74
CA SER A 277 -4.30 20.28 2.90
C SER A 277 -2.87 20.77 2.68
N PHE A 278 -2.72 22.07 2.44
CA PHE A 278 -1.40 22.70 2.35
C PHE A 278 -0.58 22.48 3.62
N SER A 279 -1.20 22.64 4.78
CA SER A 279 -0.53 22.41 6.08
C SER A 279 -0.07 20.96 6.23
N ALA A 280 -0.91 19.98 5.87
CA ALA A 280 -0.56 18.57 5.91
C ALA A 280 0.61 18.23 4.97
N LEU A 281 0.62 18.83 3.76
CA LEU A 281 1.72 18.61 2.81
C LEU A 281 3.02 19.27 3.27
N VAL A 282 2.96 20.46 3.88
CA VAL A 282 4.14 21.11 4.48
C VAL A 282 4.67 20.24 5.64
N ASP A 283 3.82 19.74 6.51
CA ASP A 283 4.21 18.87 7.61
C ASP A 283 4.83 17.56 7.11
N LEU A 284 4.26 16.95 6.08
CA LEU A 284 4.83 15.75 5.45
C LEU A 284 6.20 16.02 4.83
N THR A 285 6.34 17.14 4.13
CA THR A 285 7.62 17.53 3.52
C THR A 285 8.68 17.82 4.58
N ARG A 286 8.30 18.51 5.68
CA ARG A 286 9.19 18.73 6.84
C ARG A 286 9.62 17.42 7.48
N LYS A 287 8.69 16.48 7.69
CA LYS A 287 8.98 15.15 8.25
C LYS A 287 10.03 14.41 7.40
N GLN A 288 9.81 14.33 6.10
CA GLN A 288 10.73 13.66 5.16
C GLN A 288 12.11 14.32 5.14
N TYR A 289 12.13 15.66 5.06
CA TYR A 289 13.38 16.40 5.03
C TYR A 289 14.14 16.30 6.37
N ALA A 290 13.43 16.27 7.51
CA ALA A 290 14.03 16.00 8.81
C ALA A 290 14.71 14.63 8.87
N GLN A 291 14.05 13.59 8.35
CA GLN A 291 14.62 12.25 8.28
C GLN A 291 15.89 12.21 7.41
N ASP A 292 15.83 12.84 6.22
CA ASP A 292 16.99 12.96 5.32
C ASP A 292 18.19 13.62 6.01
N LEU A 293 17.96 14.76 6.67
CA LEU A 293 19.03 15.50 7.36
C LEU A 293 19.59 14.71 8.54
N LEU A 294 18.75 14.06 9.35
CA LEU A 294 19.20 13.28 10.50
C LEU A 294 19.94 12.00 10.10
N GLN A 295 19.63 11.45 8.94
CA GLN A 295 20.23 10.21 8.43
C GLN A 295 21.56 10.46 7.70
N ASN A 296 21.62 11.52 6.88
CA ASN A 296 22.71 11.74 5.92
C ASN A 296 23.68 12.85 6.32
N SER A 297 23.49 13.48 7.50
CA SER A 297 24.35 14.57 7.92
C SER A 297 24.80 14.45 9.37
N SER A 298 25.94 15.07 9.67
CA SER A 298 26.45 15.25 11.04
C SER A 298 25.87 16.50 11.73
N MET A 299 24.77 17.07 11.18
CA MET A 299 24.16 18.30 11.70
C MET A 299 23.66 18.14 13.13
N SER A 300 23.78 19.22 13.91
CA SER A 300 23.14 19.30 15.21
C SER A 300 21.61 19.37 15.07
N ILE A 301 20.90 18.95 16.11
CA ILE A 301 19.42 19.00 16.13
C ILE A 301 18.92 20.44 15.93
N GLU A 302 19.67 21.42 16.45
CA GLU A 302 19.38 22.85 16.27
C GLU A 302 19.52 23.27 14.79
N ALA A 303 20.61 22.87 14.13
CA ALA A 303 20.83 23.16 12.71
C ALA A 303 19.75 22.52 11.83
N VAL A 304 19.31 21.29 12.16
CA VAL A 304 18.19 20.62 11.50
C VAL A 304 16.88 21.40 11.70
N ALA A 305 16.59 21.85 12.93
CA ALA A 305 15.39 22.65 13.22
C ALA A 305 15.34 23.94 12.38
N LEU A 306 16.44 24.68 12.32
CA LEU A 306 16.54 25.89 11.49
C LEU A 306 16.38 25.60 9.99
N SER A 307 16.99 24.53 9.48
CA SER A 307 16.85 24.13 8.07
C SER A 307 15.42 23.72 7.68
N LEU A 308 14.59 23.39 8.66
CA LEU A 308 13.18 23.02 8.47
C LEU A 308 12.23 24.22 8.68
N GLY A 309 12.76 25.42 8.93
CA GLY A 309 11.99 26.63 9.16
C GLY A 309 11.35 26.68 10.55
N TYR A 310 11.94 26.04 11.57
CA TYR A 310 11.51 26.21 12.96
C TYR A 310 12.33 27.32 13.62
N ALA A 311 11.64 28.17 14.38
CA ALA A 311 12.27 29.25 15.13
C ALA A 311 13.19 28.74 16.26
N ASP A 312 12.89 27.54 16.82
CA ASP A 312 13.63 26.94 17.90
C ASP A 312 13.57 25.41 17.90
N THR A 313 14.53 24.80 18.59
CA THR A 313 14.64 23.34 18.76
C THR A 313 13.47 22.72 19.53
N PRO A 314 12.90 23.32 20.56
CA PRO A 314 11.73 22.78 21.29
C PRO A 314 10.51 22.60 20.38
N HIS A 315 10.19 23.58 19.53
CA HIS A 315 9.09 23.49 18.58
C HIS A 315 9.31 22.34 17.55
N PHE A 316 10.50 22.25 17.01
CA PHE A 316 10.89 21.11 16.14
C PHE A 316 10.77 19.78 16.85
N THR A 317 11.30 19.67 18.08
CA THR A 317 11.29 18.41 18.85
C THR A 317 9.87 17.93 19.11
N ARG A 318 8.93 18.83 19.45
CA ARG A 318 7.50 18.48 19.61
C ARG A 318 6.88 18.01 18.32
N ALA A 319 7.14 18.72 17.20
CA ALA A 319 6.63 18.33 15.88
C ALA A 319 7.19 16.97 15.46
N PHE A 320 8.49 16.75 15.57
CA PHE A 320 9.13 15.49 15.21
C PHE A 320 8.62 14.32 16.05
N LYS A 321 8.46 14.51 17.38
CA LYS A 321 7.88 13.49 18.25
C LYS A 321 6.43 13.15 17.87
N ARG A 322 5.64 14.15 17.45
CA ARG A 322 4.29 13.93 16.92
C ARG A 322 4.32 13.09 15.64
N TRP A 323 5.30 13.31 14.73
CA TRP A 323 5.41 12.60 13.46
C TRP A 323 5.99 11.19 13.56
N MET A 324 6.95 11.00 14.49
CA MET A 324 7.79 9.80 14.56
C MET A 324 7.59 8.97 15.82
N GLY A 325 6.83 9.47 16.80
CA GLY A 325 6.68 8.84 18.11
C GLY A 325 7.89 9.00 19.06
N VAL A 326 9.06 9.40 18.53
CA VAL A 326 10.33 9.53 19.26
C VAL A 326 10.95 10.90 19.08
N THR A 327 11.89 11.30 19.94
CA THR A 327 12.61 12.59 19.80
C THR A 327 13.64 12.53 18.67
N PRO A 328 14.00 13.68 18.04
CA PRO A 328 15.03 13.74 17.00
C PRO A 328 16.38 13.17 17.46
N LYS A 329 16.78 13.46 18.70
CA LYS A 329 18.03 12.97 19.28
C LYS A 329 18.04 11.44 19.42
N TYR A 330 16.95 10.87 19.93
CA TYR A 330 16.80 9.40 20.00
C TYR A 330 16.86 8.76 18.61
N TYR A 331 16.12 9.31 17.65
CA TYR A 331 16.12 8.85 16.25
C TYR A 331 17.52 8.87 15.64
N GLN A 332 18.26 9.98 15.79
CA GLN A 332 19.63 10.11 15.28
C GLN A 332 20.60 9.11 15.94
N THR A 333 20.45 8.83 17.24
CA THR A 333 21.28 7.85 17.96
C THR A 333 21.02 6.44 17.42
N GLN A 334 19.75 6.06 17.22
CA GLN A 334 19.39 4.74 16.67
C GLN A 334 19.94 4.53 15.24
N LEU A 335 19.94 5.56 14.41
CA LEU A 335 20.52 5.49 13.07
C LEU A 335 22.05 5.26 13.13
N LYS A 336 22.74 5.92 14.05
CA LYS A 336 24.19 5.72 14.22
C LYS A 336 24.54 4.30 14.67
N LEU A 337 23.75 3.72 15.57
CA LEU A 337 23.93 2.33 16.02
C LEU A 337 23.71 1.34 14.88
N LYS A 338 22.64 1.50 14.08
CA LYS A 338 22.36 0.64 12.94
C LYS A 338 23.44 0.69 11.84
N ASN A 339 24.09 1.84 11.66
CA ASN A 339 25.17 1.99 10.66
C ASN A 339 26.49 1.36 11.15
N LEU A 340 26.68 1.19 12.46
CA LEU A 340 27.83 0.49 13.04
C LEU A 340 27.69 -1.03 12.91
N ASP A 341 26.47 -1.58 13.07
CA ASP A 341 26.18 -3.03 12.94
C ASP A 341 26.24 -3.53 11.48
N ILE A 342 26.28 -2.66 10.48
CA ILE A 342 26.37 -3.02 9.04
C ILE A 342 27.84 -2.97 8.55
N SER A 343 28.76 -2.44 9.37
CA SER A 343 30.18 -2.26 9.02
C SER A 343 31.11 -3.31 9.70
N GLU A 344 30.55 -4.27 10.41
CA GLU A 344 31.17 -5.51 10.85
C GLU A 344 30.66 -6.72 10.01
#